data_27e44e6dcf148fd0956545f881c91ec0
#
_entry.id   27e44e6dcf148fd0956545f881c91ec0
#
_cell.length_a   1.000
_cell.length_b   1.000
_cell.length_c   1.000
_cell.angle_alpha   90.00
_cell.angle_beta   90.00
_cell.angle_gamma   90.00
#
_symmetry.space_group_name_H-M   'P 1'
#
loop_
_entity.id
_entity.type
_entity.pdbx_description
1 polymer ?
#
loop_
_entity_poly.entity_id
_entity_poly.type
_entity_poly.pdbx_seq_one_letter_code
_entity_poly.pdbx_strand_id
1 'polypeptide(L)'
;MELLVEFINNNLMLALGCVGFFLLAVFNELKIKEANICGLSTTDSVKLINQNSLIFDVGPAERYAQKHLLGAANKKPEDVTEAELRKNNKKNKPVLLVCDNGNTSKKLSLKLRSKGLDNIFYIKGGQTEWENASLPVSSLAD
;
A
#
# COMPACT_ATOMS: atom_id res chain seq x y z
N MET A 1 1.93 -6.12 -44.74
CA MET A 1 1.82 -4.81 -44.07
C MET A 1 0.66 -4.00 -44.61
N GLU A 2 0.41 -4.01 -45.93
CA GLU A 2 -0.69 -3.28 -46.58
C GLU A 2 -2.07 -3.68 -46.10
N LEU A 3 -2.36 -4.98 -45.92
CA LEU A 3 -3.64 -5.49 -45.43
C LEU A 3 -3.96 -5.02 -44.00
N LEU A 4 -2.95 -4.85 -43.14
CA LEU A 4 -3.15 -4.35 -41.77
C LEU A 4 -3.51 -2.85 -41.78
N VAL A 5 -2.85 -2.07 -42.63
CA VAL A 5 -3.13 -0.63 -42.78
C VAL A 5 -4.54 -0.41 -43.37
N GLU A 6 -4.92 -1.20 -44.36
CA GLU A 6 -6.26 -1.16 -44.93
C GLU A 6 -7.33 -1.55 -43.93
N PHE A 7 -7.09 -2.60 -43.13
CA PHE A 7 -8.00 -3.00 -42.04
C PHE A 7 -8.18 -1.90 -41.01
N ILE A 8 -7.09 -1.28 -40.58
CA ILE A 8 -7.14 -0.18 -39.57
C ILE A 8 -7.92 1.01 -40.11
N ASN A 9 -7.66 1.41 -41.37
CA ASN A 9 -8.36 2.53 -41.98
C ASN A 9 -9.88 2.27 -42.14
N ASN A 10 -10.25 1.03 -42.50
CA ASN A 10 -11.65 0.65 -42.69
C ASN A 10 -12.37 0.41 -41.32
N ASN A 11 -11.63 0.17 -40.25
CA ASN A 11 -12.17 -0.15 -38.91
C ASN A 11 -11.54 0.71 -37.81
N LEU A 12 -11.40 2.02 -38.04
CA LEU A 12 -10.70 2.94 -37.12
C LEU A 12 -11.25 2.91 -35.71
N MET A 13 -12.57 2.87 -35.53
CA MET A 13 -13.21 2.81 -34.20
C MET A 13 -12.85 1.52 -33.45
N LEU A 14 -12.79 0.39 -34.17
CA LEU A 14 -12.39 -0.90 -33.59
C LEU A 14 -10.91 -0.88 -33.21
N ALA A 15 -10.05 -0.34 -34.06
CA ALA A 15 -8.61 -0.22 -33.79
C ALA A 15 -8.34 0.67 -32.56
N LEU A 16 -9.01 1.83 -32.46
CA LEU A 16 -8.92 2.71 -31.29
C LEU A 16 -9.42 2.03 -29.99
N GLY A 17 -10.53 1.28 -30.10
CA GLY A 17 -11.05 0.50 -28.96
C GLY A 17 -10.06 -0.55 -28.48
N CYS A 18 -9.42 -1.29 -29.37
CA CYS A 18 -8.39 -2.28 -29.04
C CYS A 18 -7.17 -1.63 -28.35
N VAL A 19 -6.68 -0.51 -28.88
CA VAL A 19 -5.57 0.23 -28.28
C VAL A 19 -5.95 0.75 -26.90
N GLY A 20 -7.13 1.34 -26.75
CA GLY A 20 -7.61 1.82 -25.45
C GLY A 20 -7.72 0.70 -24.41
N PHE A 21 -8.29 -0.45 -24.79
CA PHE A 21 -8.37 -1.61 -23.92
C PHE A 21 -6.99 -2.14 -23.53
N PHE A 22 -6.06 -2.22 -24.48
CA PHE A 22 -4.68 -2.65 -24.19
C PHE A 22 -3.98 -1.72 -23.20
N LEU A 23 -4.11 -0.40 -23.37
CA LEU A 23 -3.54 0.59 -22.45
C LEU A 23 -4.14 0.46 -21.05
N LEU A 24 -5.45 0.25 -20.94
CA LEU A 24 -6.10 0.00 -19.64
C LEU A 24 -5.61 -1.29 -18.98
N ALA A 25 -5.43 -2.36 -19.75
CA ALA A 25 -4.92 -3.63 -19.24
C ALA A 25 -3.48 -3.48 -18.70
N VAL A 26 -2.60 -2.82 -19.47
CA VAL A 26 -1.22 -2.53 -19.03
C VAL A 26 -1.21 -1.66 -17.78
N PHE A 27 -2.02 -0.61 -17.72
CA PHE A 27 -2.11 0.26 -16.55
C PHE A 27 -2.59 -0.49 -15.31
N ASN A 28 -3.58 -1.36 -15.46
CA ASN A 28 -4.07 -2.21 -14.36
C ASN A 28 -2.98 -3.18 -13.87
N GLU A 29 -2.24 -3.81 -14.78
CA GLU A 29 -1.15 -4.73 -14.45
C GLU A 29 -0.04 -4.02 -13.66
N LEU A 30 0.35 -2.80 -14.06
CA LEU A 30 1.35 -2.00 -13.36
C LEU A 30 0.90 -1.67 -11.93
N LYS A 31 -0.37 -1.31 -11.71
CA LYS A 31 -0.94 -1.07 -10.38
C LYS A 31 -0.93 -2.33 -9.50
N ILE A 32 -1.25 -3.48 -10.07
CA ILE A 32 -1.23 -4.76 -9.34
C ILE A 32 0.18 -5.10 -8.90
N LYS A 33 1.18 -4.93 -9.78
CA LYS A 33 2.60 -5.17 -9.45
C LYS A 33 3.06 -4.25 -8.32
N GLU A 34 2.77 -2.96 -8.37
CA GLU A 34 3.13 -2.01 -7.32
C GLU A 34 2.49 -2.39 -5.97
N ALA A 35 1.21 -2.76 -5.97
CA ALA A 35 0.52 -3.22 -4.78
C ALA A 35 1.12 -4.51 -4.19
N ASN A 36 1.63 -5.40 -5.04
CA ASN A 36 2.31 -6.61 -4.58
C ASN A 36 3.69 -6.34 -3.99
N ILE A 37 4.42 -5.36 -4.51
CA ILE A 37 5.75 -4.97 -4.02
C ILE A 37 5.66 -4.33 -2.62
N CYS A 38 4.68 -3.47 -2.37
CA CYS A 38 4.56 -2.79 -1.09
C CYS A 38 3.71 -3.53 -0.04
N GLY A 39 2.96 -4.56 -0.45
CA GLY A 39 2.18 -5.39 0.47
C GLY A 39 3.00 -6.54 1.02
N LEU A 40 3.24 -6.52 2.33
CA LEU A 40 4.01 -7.54 3.03
C LEU A 40 3.12 -8.62 3.65
N SER A 41 3.62 -9.84 3.72
CA SER A 41 3.10 -10.87 4.61
C SER A 41 3.35 -10.50 6.07
N THR A 42 2.69 -11.16 7.01
CA THR A 42 2.97 -11.00 8.45
C THR A 42 4.43 -11.32 8.78
N THR A 43 4.96 -12.39 8.20
CA THR A 43 6.38 -12.80 8.40
C THR A 43 7.36 -11.74 7.89
N ASP A 44 7.13 -11.17 6.71
CA ASP A 44 8.02 -10.13 6.17
C ASP A 44 7.85 -8.80 6.90
N SER A 45 6.65 -8.53 7.42
CA SER A 45 6.39 -7.38 8.27
C SER A 45 7.16 -7.46 9.59
N VAL A 46 7.24 -8.64 10.22
CA VAL A 46 8.08 -8.87 11.42
C VAL A 46 9.55 -8.59 11.11
N LYS A 47 10.07 -9.08 9.97
CA LYS A 47 11.46 -8.78 9.56
C LYS A 47 11.70 -7.27 9.42
N LEU A 48 10.73 -6.56 8.81
CA LEU A 48 10.83 -5.11 8.62
C LEU A 48 10.78 -4.35 9.95
N ILE A 49 9.94 -4.78 10.89
CA ILE A 49 9.85 -4.21 12.23
C ILE A 49 11.19 -4.36 12.96
N ASN A 50 11.82 -5.53 12.89
CA ASN A 50 13.13 -5.80 13.49
C ASN A 50 14.27 -4.95 12.88
N GLN A 51 14.07 -4.39 11.68
CA GLN A 51 14.98 -3.43 11.05
C GLN A 51 14.74 -1.98 11.51
N ASN A 52 14.02 -1.78 12.61
CA ASN A 52 13.74 -0.47 13.18
C ASN A 52 12.89 0.43 12.25
N SER A 53 11.85 -0.15 11.64
CA SER A 53 10.87 0.57 10.85
C SER A 53 9.98 1.47 11.71
N LEU A 54 9.40 2.49 11.11
CA LEU A 54 8.32 3.28 11.72
C LEU A 54 6.99 2.57 11.45
N ILE A 55 6.19 2.37 12.49
CA ILE A 55 4.89 1.70 12.38
C ILE A 55 3.80 2.73 12.63
N PHE A 56 2.92 2.94 11.65
CA PHE A 56 1.75 3.80 11.80
C PHE A 56 0.47 2.99 11.64
N ASP A 57 -0.33 3.00 12.70
CA ASP A 57 -1.68 2.50 12.65
C ASP A 57 -2.60 3.60 12.14
N VAL A 58 -3.19 3.40 10.96
CA VAL A 58 -4.09 4.35 10.30
C VAL A 58 -5.56 3.96 10.44
N GLY A 59 -5.86 3.08 11.39
CA GLY A 59 -7.20 2.73 11.79
C GLY A 59 -7.83 3.72 12.77
N PRO A 60 -9.11 3.51 13.15
CA PRO A 60 -9.80 4.32 14.14
C PRO A 60 -9.12 4.28 15.51
N ALA A 61 -9.12 5.42 16.22
CA ALA A 61 -8.48 5.54 17.53
C ALA A 61 -9.09 4.59 18.59
N GLU A 62 -10.39 4.34 18.51
CA GLU A 62 -11.10 3.44 19.42
C GLU A 62 -10.58 1.99 19.30
N ARG A 63 -10.35 1.53 18.05
CA ARG A 63 -9.77 0.21 17.81
C ARG A 63 -8.31 0.17 18.24
N TYR A 64 -7.53 1.19 17.92
CA TYR A 64 -6.14 1.30 18.34
C TYR A 64 -6.00 1.22 19.87
N ALA A 65 -6.90 1.87 20.62
CA ALA A 65 -6.90 1.82 22.08
C ALA A 65 -7.13 0.40 22.62
N GLN A 66 -7.96 -0.40 21.93
CA GLN A 66 -8.23 -1.78 22.33
C GLN A 66 -7.09 -2.73 21.96
N LYS A 67 -6.63 -2.64 20.72
CA LYS A 67 -5.54 -3.49 20.19
C LYS A 67 -4.79 -2.78 19.08
N HIS A 68 -3.47 -2.84 19.13
CA HIS A 68 -2.59 -2.35 18.07
C HIS A 68 -1.28 -3.16 18.04
N LEU A 69 -0.53 -3.05 16.96
CA LEU A 69 0.79 -3.64 16.87
C LEU A 69 1.74 -2.95 17.84
N LEU A 70 2.57 -3.75 18.51
CA LEU A 70 3.57 -3.25 19.46
C LEU A 70 4.48 -2.20 18.77
N GLY A 71 4.59 -1.03 19.38
CA GLY A 71 5.38 0.08 18.86
C GLY A 71 4.73 0.89 17.74
N ALA A 72 3.48 0.59 17.38
CA ALA A 72 2.74 1.39 16.42
C ALA A 72 2.27 2.73 17.03
N ALA A 73 2.33 3.79 16.23
CA ALA A 73 1.73 5.08 16.58
C ALA A 73 0.42 5.27 15.78
N ASN A 74 -0.67 5.61 16.46
CA ASN A 74 -1.93 5.91 15.78
C ASN A 74 -1.85 7.27 15.09
N LYS A 75 -2.21 7.31 13.82
CA LYS A 75 -2.30 8.52 13.01
C LYS A 75 -3.49 8.42 12.07
N LYS A 76 -4.17 9.54 11.87
CA LYS A 76 -5.20 9.58 10.83
C LYS A 76 -4.56 9.45 9.45
N PRO A 77 -5.21 8.77 8.49
CA PRO A 77 -4.68 8.62 7.13
C PRO A 77 -4.33 9.95 6.45
N GLU A 78 -5.09 11.02 6.72
CA GLU A 78 -4.86 12.35 6.19
C GLU A 78 -3.61 13.04 6.76
N ASP A 79 -3.19 12.69 7.96
CA ASP A 79 -2.02 13.28 8.63
C ASP A 79 -0.71 12.62 8.15
N VAL A 80 -0.77 11.39 7.63
CA VAL A 80 0.39 10.70 7.07
C VAL A 80 0.64 11.19 5.65
N THR A 81 1.32 12.32 5.55
CA THR A 81 1.61 12.98 4.27
C THR A 81 3.07 12.82 3.86
N GLU A 82 3.34 13.03 2.56
CA GLU A 82 4.70 13.07 2.03
C GLU A 82 5.56 14.10 2.78
N ALA A 83 5.02 15.31 2.98
CA ALA A 83 5.74 16.39 3.64
C ALA A 83 6.12 16.04 5.08
N GLU A 84 5.19 15.44 5.82
CA GLU A 84 5.44 14.97 7.20
C GLU A 84 6.51 13.89 7.24
N LEU A 85 6.40 12.89 6.36
CA LEU A 85 7.37 11.80 6.31
C LEU A 85 8.77 12.29 5.93
N ARG A 86 8.90 13.16 4.94
CA ARG A 86 10.20 13.75 4.58
C ARG A 86 10.81 14.59 5.71
N LYS A 87 9.97 15.30 6.48
CA LYS A 87 10.41 16.10 7.61
C LYS A 87 10.86 15.25 8.80
N ASN A 88 10.08 14.23 9.15
CA ASN A 88 10.25 13.46 10.40
C ASN A 88 11.06 12.18 10.21
N ASN A 89 11.14 11.64 9.00
CA ASN A 89 11.91 10.44 8.68
C ASN A 89 13.21 10.75 7.93
N LYS A 90 14.05 11.62 8.49
CA LYS A 90 15.33 12.04 7.88
C LYS A 90 16.31 10.89 7.61
N LYS A 91 16.18 9.79 8.35
CA LYS A 91 17.00 8.57 8.17
C LYS A 91 16.45 7.64 7.10
N ASN A 92 15.40 8.03 6.40
CA ASN A 92 14.70 7.23 5.37
C ASN A 92 14.40 5.79 5.82
N LYS A 93 13.98 5.62 7.08
CA LYS A 93 13.58 4.33 7.62
C LYS A 93 12.37 3.79 6.87
N PRO A 94 12.24 2.47 6.72
CA PRO A 94 11.02 1.86 6.22
C PRO A 94 9.81 2.27 7.07
N VAL A 95 8.68 2.51 6.43
CA VAL A 95 7.41 2.85 7.09
C VAL A 95 6.42 1.72 6.83
N LEU A 96 5.89 1.15 7.90
CA LEU A 96 4.88 0.11 7.85
C LEU A 96 3.52 0.70 8.25
N LEU A 97 2.58 0.66 7.33
CA LEU A 97 1.21 1.12 7.54
C LEU A 97 0.31 -0.06 7.91
N VAL A 98 -0.51 0.11 8.93
CA VAL A 98 -1.43 -0.91 9.42
C VAL A 98 -2.83 -0.31 9.52
N CYS A 99 -3.85 -1.09 9.20
CA CYS A 99 -5.25 -0.81 9.51
C CYS A 99 -5.97 -2.15 9.73
N ASP A 100 -7.26 -2.16 10.00
CA ASP A 100 -8.00 -3.39 10.35
C ASP A 100 -7.80 -4.53 9.35
N ASN A 101 -8.14 -4.29 8.09
CA ASN A 101 -8.19 -5.29 7.02
C ASN A 101 -7.18 -5.05 5.90
N GLY A 102 -6.27 -4.09 6.06
CA GLY A 102 -5.25 -3.75 5.07
C GLY A 102 -5.72 -2.83 3.94
N ASN A 103 -7.01 -2.49 3.81
CA ASN A 103 -7.51 -1.71 2.67
C ASN A 103 -7.10 -0.24 2.73
N THR A 104 -7.26 0.41 3.87
CA THR A 104 -6.88 1.82 4.06
C THR A 104 -5.36 1.99 3.97
N SER A 105 -4.61 1.11 4.63
CA SER A 105 -3.14 1.12 4.59
C SER A 105 -2.59 0.85 3.19
N LYS A 106 -3.20 -0.06 2.41
CA LYS A 106 -2.87 -0.29 1.00
C LYS A 106 -3.07 0.96 0.16
N LYS A 107 -4.25 1.59 0.22
CA LYS A 107 -4.55 2.82 -0.54
C LYS A 107 -3.57 3.93 -0.21
N LEU A 108 -3.28 4.12 1.08
CA LEU A 108 -2.35 5.15 1.54
C LEU A 108 -0.91 4.86 1.11
N SER A 109 -0.45 3.61 1.20
CA SER A 109 0.89 3.22 0.76
C SER A 109 1.10 3.48 -0.73
N LEU A 110 0.14 3.09 -1.58
CA LEU A 110 0.19 3.34 -3.02
C LEU A 110 0.19 4.85 -3.33
N LYS A 111 -0.63 5.64 -2.63
CA LYS A 111 -0.65 7.10 -2.77
C LYS A 111 0.67 7.75 -2.40
N LEU A 112 1.33 7.29 -1.33
CA LEU A 112 2.63 7.83 -0.90
C LEU A 112 3.75 7.40 -1.84
N ARG A 113 3.74 6.15 -2.32
CA ARG A 113 4.70 5.64 -3.29
C ARG A 113 4.61 6.36 -4.63
N SER A 114 3.41 6.67 -5.13
CA SER A 114 3.22 7.46 -6.36
C SER A 114 3.79 8.89 -6.26
N LYS A 115 4.10 9.35 -5.04
CA LYS A 115 4.80 10.61 -4.76
C LYS A 115 6.32 10.45 -4.57
N GLY A 116 6.86 9.27 -4.89
CA GLY A 116 8.30 8.98 -4.83
C GLY A 116 8.81 8.59 -3.43
N LEU A 117 7.94 8.03 -2.57
CA LEU A 117 8.34 7.46 -1.28
C LEU A 117 8.39 5.93 -1.38
N ASP A 118 9.52 5.37 -1.81
CA ASP A 118 9.63 3.93 -2.10
C ASP A 118 9.67 3.02 -0.85
N ASN A 119 10.01 3.57 0.32
CA ASN A 119 10.14 2.83 1.57
C ASN A 119 8.84 2.76 2.37
N ILE A 120 7.68 2.76 1.71
CA ILE A 120 6.35 2.65 2.34
C ILE A 120 5.77 1.28 2.04
N PHE A 121 5.38 0.58 3.10
CA PHE A 121 4.83 -0.77 3.05
C PHE A 121 3.53 -0.85 3.84
N TYR A 122 2.74 -1.91 3.60
CA TYR A 122 1.55 -2.21 4.39
C TYR A 122 1.44 -3.71 4.65
N ILE A 123 0.72 -4.10 5.71
CA ILE A 123 0.45 -5.51 6.02
C ILE A 123 -0.76 -5.97 5.20
N LYS A 124 -0.59 -7.01 4.38
CA LYS A 124 -1.70 -7.69 3.69
C LYS A 124 -2.65 -8.27 4.73
N GLY A 125 -3.96 -7.99 4.58
CA GLY A 125 -4.95 -8.39 5.58
C GLY A 125 -4.96 -7.55 6.87
N GLY A 126 -4.02 -6.61 7.03
CA GLY A 126 -3.99 -5.68 8.15
C GLY A 126 -3.80 -6.35 9.51
N GLN A 127 -4.36 -5.75 10.55
CA GLN A 127 -4.29 -6.29 11.91
C GLN A 127 -5.03 -7.61 12.06
N THR A 128 -6.10 -7.83 11.32
CA THR A 128 -6.83 -9.12 11.33
C THR A 128 -5.89 -10.27 10.99
N GLU A 129 -5.09 -10.13 9.93
CA GLU A 129 -4.13 -11.18 9.54
C GLU A 129 -2.97 -11.31 10.54
N TRP A 130 -2.57 -10.22 11.17
CA TRP A 130 -1.57 -10.22 12.25
C TRP A 130 -2.05 -11.04 13.45
N GLU A 131 -3.29 -10.84 13.88
CA GLU A 131 -3.91 -11.60 14.98
C GLU A 131 -4.13 -13.07 14.62
N ASN A 132 -4.55 -13.37 13.37
CA ASN A 132 -4.68 -14.75 12.86
C ASN A 132 -3.34 -15.49 12.92
N ALA A 133 -2.24 -14.79 12.70
CA ALA A 133 -0.89 -15.34 12.83
C ALA A 133 -0.41 -15.45 14.29
N SER A 134 -1.28 -15.15 15.27
CA SER A 134 -0.96 -15.16 16.71
C SER A 134 0.25 -14.31 17.08
N LEU A 135 0.46 -13.20 16.39
CA LEU A 135 1.54 -12.27 16.66
C LEU A 135 1.16 -11.28 17.78
N PRO A 136 2.13 -10.78 18.54
CA PRO A 136 1.88 -9.95 19.71
C PRO A 136 1.21 -8.62 19.34
N VAL A 137 0.22 -8.25 20.13
CA VAL A 137 -0.47 -6.96 20.10
C VAL A 137 -0.36 -6.30 21.47
N SER A 138 -0.57 -5.00 21.54
CA SER A 138 -0.62 -4.20 22.77
C SER A 138 -1.94 -3.45 22.83
N SER A 139 -2.29 -2.93 24.02
CA SER A 139 -3.43 -2.05 24.22
C SER A 139 -2.99 -0.78 24.97
N LEU A 140 -3.82 0.27 24.96
CA LEU A 140 -3.55 1.46 25.79
C LEU A 140 -3.88 1.23 27.27
N ALA A 141 -4.47 0.08 27.62
CA ALA A 141 -4.79 -0.30 28.99
C ALA A 141 -3.65 -1.09 29.68
N ASP A 142 -2.63 -1.47 28.91
CA ASP A 142 -1.41 -2.12 29.41
C ASP A 142 -0.36 -1.05 29.75
#